data_0a2c8dabaa138ae9a96f8271b99134a0
#
_entry.id   0a2c8dabaa138ae9a96f8271b99134a0
#
_cell.length_a   1.000
_cell.length_b   1.000
_cell.length_c   1.000
_cell.angle_alpha   90.00
_cell.angle_beta   90.00
_cell.angle_gamma   90.00
#
_symmetry.space_group_name_H-M   'P 1'
#
loop_
_entity.id
_entity.type
_entity.pdbx_description
1 polymer ?
#
loop_
_entity_poly.entity_id
_entity_poly.type
_entity_poly.pdbx_seq_one_letter_code
_entity_poly.pdbx_strand_id
1 'polypeptide(L)'
;MRVTLGERTEETAAVYFRETRDPGIQEMLPQRARTLEDFLADFRRSREPGADSFGRTVWLEGRYIGDVWCYAMDPAGDPQAMVSYCIFARELWGRGAATRALGLFLEEVRERFGLEHIGAFTFAANAGSIRVLEKNGFRLRESFVEDGVRSGYYENRDPVSHG
;
A
#
# COMPACT_ATOMS: atom_id res chain seq x y z
N MET A 1 18.78 6.02 -6.99
CA MET A 1 18.02 4.86 -6.50
C MET A 1 16.94 4.53 -7.52
N ARG A 2 16.96 3.33 -8.01
CA ARG A 2 16.02 2.92 -9.04
C ARG A 2 14.96 1.97 -8.48
N VAL A 3 13.75 2.49 -8.31
CA VAL A 3 12.61 1.71 -7.84
C VAL A 3 11.70 1.42 -9.04
N THR A 4 11.27 0.17 -9.17
CA THR A 4 10.33 -0.24 -10.21
C THR A 4 9.20 -1.06 -9.58
N LEU A 5 8.07 -1.11 -10.26
CA LEU A 5 6.94 -1.92 -9.85
C LEU A 5 6.82 -3.11 -10.78
N GLY A 6 6.42 -4.24 -10.23
CA GLY A 6 6.24 -5.46 -11.00
C GLY A 6 4.91 -6.13 -10.73
N GLU A 7 4.60 -7.14 -11.51
CA GLU A 7 3.37 -7.89 -11.35
C GLU A 7 3.46 -8.80 -10.13
N ARG A 8 2.37 -8.90 -9.40
CA ARG A 8 2.26 -9.88 -8.31
C ARG A 8 2.01 -11.26 -8.90
N THR A 9 2.67 -12.26 -8.32
CA THR A 9 2.49 -13.66 -8.69
C THR A 9 2.26 -14.47 -7.41
N GLU A 10 1.86 -15.72 -7.53
CA GLU A 10 1.74 -16.59 -6.34
C GLU A 10 3.09 -16.72 -5.64
N GLU A 11 4.15 -16.76 -6.41
CA GLU A 11 5.50 -16.88 -5.87
C GLU A 11 5.88 -15.65 -5.06
N THR A 12 5.67 -14.45 -5.59
CA THR A 12 5.98 -13.22 -4.83
C THR A 12 5.04 -13.06 -3.64
N ALA A 13 3.77 -13.45 -3.76
CA ALA A 13 2.83 -13.40 -2.64
C ALA A 13 3.31 -14.30 -1.49
N ALA A 14 3.83 -15.48 -1.79
CA ALA A 14 4.37 -16.38 -0.77
C ALA A 14 5.60 -15.77 -0.09
N VAL A 15 6.47 -15.14 -0.86
CA VAL A 15 7.65 -14.44 -0.31
C VAL A 15 7.21 -13.30 0.60
N TYR A 16 6.27 -12.48 0.15
CA TYR A 16 5.74 -11.36 0.93
C TYR A 16 5.18 -11.85 2.26
N PHE A 17 4.37 -12.91 2.23
CA PHE A 17 3.79 -13.46 3.44
C PHE A 17 4.88 -13.88 4.43
N ARG A 18 5.89 -14.61 3.95
CA ARG A 18 6.99 -15.09 4.78
C ARG A 18 7.80 -13.93 5.38
N GLU A 19 8.15 -12.95 4.55
CA GLU A 19 8.98 -11.83 5.00
C GLU A 19 8.26 -10.91 5.97
N THR A 20 6.94 -10.80 5.86
CA THR A 20 6.16 -9.96 6.75
C THR A 20 5.76 -10.64 8.04
N ARG A 21 6.24 -11.88 8.31
CA ARG A 21 6.06 -12.51 9.62
C ARG A 21 7.03 -11.94 10.66
N ASP A 22 8.01 -11.15 10.24
CA ASP A 22 8.94 -10.48 11.14
C ASP A 22 8.15 -9.66 12.17
N PRO A 23 8.38 -9.88 13.50
CA PRO A 23 7.65 -9.15 14.53
C PRO A 23 7.74 -7.63 14.42
N GLY A 24 8.88 -7.10 13.98
CA GLY A 24 9.03 -5.65 13.80
C GLY A 24 8.15 -5.11 12.68
N ILE A 25 7.88 -5.91 11.67
CA ILE A 25 6.98 -5.52 10.59
C ILE A 25 5.54 -5.67 11.06
N GLN A 26 5.21 -6.74 11.78
CA GLN A 26 3.86 -6.96 12.29
C GLN A 26 3.38 -5.84 13.20
N GLU A 27 4.27 -5.21 13.93
CA GLU A 27 3.91 -4.06 14.76
C GLU A 27 3.40 -2.87 13.96
N MET A 28 3.87 -2.74 12.72
CA MET A 28 3.52 -1.61 11.86
C MET A 28 2.35 -1.89 10.92
N LEU A 29 2.00 -3.16 10.73
CA LEU A 29 0.91 -3.54 9.84
C LEU A 29 -0.34 -3.85 10.67
N PRO A 30 -1.45 -3.20 10.38
CA PRO A 30 -2.70 -3.49 11.09
C PRO A 30 -3.35 -4.77 10.55
N GLN A 31 -2.56 -5.80 10.31
CA GLN A 31 -3.04 -7.06 9.77
C GLN A 31 -3.04 -8.14 10.82
N ARG A 32 -4.07 -8.96 10.77
CA ARG A 32 -4.15 -10.13 11.64
C ARG A 32 -3.24 -11.23 11.09
N ALA A 33 -2.69 -12.02 11.99
CA ALA A 33 -1.97 -13.20 11.58
C ALA A 33 -2.91 -14.12 10.81
N ARG A 34 -2.47 -14.63 9.68
CA ARG A 34 -3.24 -15.53 8.83
C ARG A 34 -2.33 -16.62 8.34
N THR A 35 -2.92 -17.68 7.82
CA THR A 35 -2.15 -18.76 7.21
C THR A 35 -1.72 -18.34 5.80
N LEU A 36 -0.70 -19.01 5.28
CA LEU A 36 -0.28 -18.80 3.90
C LEU A 36 -1.43 -19.12 2.93
N GLU A 37 -2.20 -20.17 3.23
CA GLU A 37 -3.34 -20.53 2.37
C GLU A 37 -4.37 -19.42 2.27
N ASP A 38 -4.71 -18.79 3.41
CA ASP A 38 -5.66 -17.69 3.42
C ASP A 38 -5.10 -16.48 2.64
N PHE A 39 -3.81 -16.22 2.81
CA PHE A 39 -3.17 -15.12 2.12
C PHE A 39 -3.18 -15.33 0.61
N LEU A 40 -2.86 -16.54 0.15
CA LEU A 40 -2.86 -16.87 -1.27
C LEU A 40 -4.28 -16.85 -1.85
N ALA A 41 -5.28 -17.24 -1.06
CA ALA A 41 -6.67 -17.18 -1.51
C ALA A 41 -7.09 -15.72 -1.75
N ASP A 42 -6.71 -14.80 -0.85
CA ASP A 42 -6.97 -13.38 -1.04
C ASP A 42 -6.25 -12.85 -2.28
N PHE A 43 -5.01 -13.26 -2.48
CA PHE A 43 -4.25 -12.86 -3.66
C PHE A 43 -4.95 -13.30 -4.95
N ARG A 44 -5.43 -14.56 -4.99
CA ARG A 44 -6.13 -15.06 -6.19
C ARG A 44 -7.39 -14.27 -6.46
N ARG A 45 -8.15 -13.93 -5.41
CA ARG A 45 -9.35 -13.10 -5.57
C ARG A 45 -9.02 -11.72 -6.14
N SER A 46 -7.88 -11.16 -5.77
CA SER A 46 -7.47 -9.85 -6.27
C SER A 46 -7.14 -9.86 -7.77
N ARG A 47 -6.97 -11.05 -8.34
CA ARG A 47 -6.65 -11.19 -9.76
C ARG A 47 -7.88 -11.43 -10.63
N GLU A 48 -9.04 -11.59 -10.02
CA GLU A 48 -10.27 -11.82 -10.77
C GLU A 48 -10.81 -10.53 -11.38
N PRO A 49 -11.51 -10.59 -12.52
CA PRO A 49 -12.15 -9.42 -13.11
C PRO A 49 -13.14 -8.79 -12.12
N GLY A 50 -13.12 -7.47 -12.00
CA GLY A 50 -14.01 -6.77 -11.08
C GLY A 50 -13.59 -6.84 -9.62
N ALA A 51 -12.37 -7.28 -9.34
CA ALA A 51 -11.87 -7.32 -7.97
C ALA A 51 -11.82 -5.92 -7.36
N ASP A 52 -12.02 -5.84 -6.05
CA ASP A 52 -11.99 -4.57 -5.31
C ASP A 52 -10.59 -4.20 -4.82
N SER A 53 -9.57 -4.93 -5.24
CA SER A 53 -8.17 -4.67 -4.87
C SER A 53 -7.25 -4.93 -6.04
N PHE A 54 -6.08 -4.29 -5.98
CA PHE A 54 -5.05 -4.41 -7.02
C PHE A 54 -3.71 -4.07 -6.38
N GLY A 55 -2.67 -4.80 -6.71
CA GLY A 55 -1.36 -4.56 -6.13
C GLY A 55 -0.21 -4.79 -7.07
N ARG A 56 0.95 -4.27 -6.68
CA ARG A 56 2.21 -4.43 -7.40
C ARG A 56 3.31 -4.81 -6.43
N THR A 57 4.31 -5.49 -6.94
CA THR A 57 5.55 -5.71 -6.21
C THR A 57 6.47 -4.52 -6.37
N VAL A 58 7.30 -4.26 -5.35
CA VAL A 58 8.25 -3.16 -5.35
C VAL A 58 9.66 -3.73 -5.43
N TRP A 59 10.44 -3.23 -6.37
CA TRP A 59 11.80 -3.69 -6.63
C TRP A 59 12.77 -2.52 -6.53
N LEU A 60 13.89 -2.75 -5.88
CA LEU A 60 14.97 -1.78 -5.83
C LEU A 60 16.17 -2.40 -6.51
N GLU A 61 16.52 -1.87 -7.68
CA GLU A 61 17.68 -2.34 -8.45
C GLU A 61 17.69 -3.86 -8.63
N GLY A 62 16.53 -4.41 -8.98
CA GLY A 62 16.39 -5.83 -9.26
C GLY A 62 16.13 -6.72 -8.05
N ARG A 63 16.06 -6.14 -6.85
CA ARG A 63 15.77 -6.89 -5.63
C ARG A 63 14.32 -6.64 -5.21
N TYR A 64 13.59 -7.71 -4.93
CA TYR A 64 12.21 -7.62 -4.44
C TYR A 64 12.23 -7.17 -2.96
N ILE A 65 11.59 -6.05 -2.65
CA ILE A 65 11.68 -5.44 -1.33
C ILE A 65 10.36 -5.17 -0.65
N GLY A 66 9.24 -5.34 -1.31
CA GLY A 66 7.94 -5.06 -0.70
C GLY A 66 6.81 -5.05 -1.70
N ASP A 67 5.63 -4.65 -1.22
CA ASP A 67 4.43 -4.53 -2.05
C ASP A 67 3.74 -3.20 -1.79
N VAL A 68 2.97 -2.75 -2.78
CA VAL A 68 2.07 -1.61 -2.67
C VAL A 68 0.75 -2.03 -3.31
N TRP A 69 -0.37 -1.67 -2.67
CA TRP A 69 -1.68 -2.11 -3.17
C TRP A 69 -2.78 -1.11 -2.82
N CYS A 70 -3.87 -1.20 -3.57
CA CYS A 70 -5.09 -0.48 -3.24
C CYS A 70 -6.20 -1.49 -2.98
N TYR A 71 -7.18 -1.09 -2.22
CA TYR A 71 -8.29 -1.94 -1.81
C TYR A 71 -9.55 -1.10 -1.61
N ALA A 72 -10.64 -1.75 -1.34
CA ALA A 72 -11.94 -1.10 -1.18
C ALA A 72 -12.33 -0.28 -2.41
N MET A 73 -11.94 -0.75 -3.60
CA MET A 73 -12.37 -0.13 -4.85
C MET A 73 -13.79 -0.55 -5.18
N ASP A 74 -14.56 0.37 -5.75
CA ASP A 74 -15.88 0.06 -6.28
C ASP A 74 -15.84 0.28 -7.79
N PRO A 75 -15.65 -0.78 -8.58
CA PRO A 75 -15.52 -0.63 -10.02
C PRO A 75 -16.75 -0.04 -10.70
N ALA A 76 -17.92 -0.14 -10.06
CA ALA A 76 -19.16 0.35 -10.60
C ALA A 76 -19.65 1.63 -9.94
N GLY A 77 -18.92 2.15 -8.97
CA GLY A 77 -19.34 3.29 -8.17
C GLY A 77 -18.38 4.45 -8.20
N ASP A 78 -18.14 5.03 -7.03
CA ASP A 78 -17.27 6.19 -6.89
C ASP A 78 -15.82 5.86 -7.22
N PRO A 79 -15.08 6.78 -7.87
CA PRO A 79 -13.68 6.54 -8.22
C PRO A 79 -12.76 6.75 -7.03
N GLN A 80 -12.89 5.89 -6.02
CA GLN A 80 -12.11 5.99 -4.78
C GLN A 80 -11.58 4.64 -4.33
N ALA A 81 -10.51 4.66 -3.57
CA ALA A 81 -9.88 3.48 -3.02
C ALA A 81 -9.03 3.85 -1.81
N MET A 82 -8.66 2.84 -1.05
CA MET A 82 -7.64 2.96 0.00
C MET A 82 -6.35 2.39 -0.53
N VAL A 83 -5.22 2.91 -0.05
CA VAL A 83 -3.89 2.41 -0.45
C VAL A 83 -3.09 2.01 0.78
N SER A 84 -2.24 1.02 0.60
CA SER A 84 -1.32 0.59 1.63
C SER A 84 -0.03 0.08 0.99
N TYR A 85 1.01 -0.06 1.77
CA TYR A 85 2.30 -0.54 1.28
C TYR A 85 3.11 -1.09 2.45
N CYS A 86 4.07 -1.95 2.12
CA CYS A 86 5.00 -2.45 3.11
C CYS A 86 6.33 -2.79 2.42
N ILE A 87 7.40 -2.16 2.87
CA ILE A 87 8.76 -2.53 2.48
C ILE A 87 9.24 -3.49 3.56
N PHE A 88 9.38 -4.76 3.22
CA PHE A 88 9.80 -5.76 4.21
C PHE A 88 11.32 -5.82 4.38
N ALA A 89 12.07 -5.19 3.49
CA ALA A 89 13.52 -5.07 3.66
C ALA A 89 13.79 -3.92 4.63
N ARG A 90 13.81 -4.23 5.93
CA ARG A 90 13.88 -3.22 7.00
C ARG A 90 15.12 -2.33 6.90
N GLU A 91 16.22 -2.87 6.42
CA GLU A 91 17.45 -2.10 6.26
C GLU A 91 17.32 -0.98 5.23
N LEU A 92 16.26 -0.99 4.43
CA LEU A 92 16.02 0.04 3.43
C LEU A 92 15.03 1.11 3.89
N TRP A 93 14.51 0.98 5.11
CA TRP A 93 13.57 1.99 5.62
C TRP A 93 14.25 3.34 5.76
N GLY A 94 13.50 4.41 5.49
CA GLY A 94 14.03 5.76 5.60
C GLY A 94 14.85 6.22 4.41
N ARG A 95 14.94 5.43 3.35
CA ARG A 95 15.75 5.75 2.18
C ARG A 95 14.95 6.22 0.97
N GLY A 96 13.65 6.41 1.13
CA GLY A 96 12.81 6.93 0.05
C GLY A 96 12.23 5.89 -0.89
N ALA A 97 12.50 4.60 -0.68
CA ALA A 97 11.98 3.56 -1.57
C ALA A 97 10.45 3.50 -1.55
N ALA A 98 9.85 3.54 -0.36
CA ALA A 98 8.38 3.53 -0.23
C ALA A 98 7.77 4.77 -0.85
N THR A 99 8.38 5.94 -0.66
CA THR A 99 7.90 7.20 -1.24
C THR A 99 7.85 7.09 -2.76
N ARG A 100 8.91 6.58 -3.35
CA ARG A 100 8.99 6.45 -4.81
C ARG A 100 8.00 5.40 -5.31
N ALA A 101 7.91 4.27 -4.64
CA ALA A 101 6.99 3.20 -5.01
C ALA A 101 5.54 3.67 -4.97
N LEU A 102 5.16 4.37 -3.91
CA LEU A 102 3.79 4.88 -3.80
C LEU A 102 3.50 5.88 -4.91
N GLY A 103 4.43 6.77 -5.22
CA GLY A 103 4.25 7.73 -6.33
C GLY A 103 3.99 7.04 -7.66
N LEU A 104 4.80 6.02 -7.98
CA LEU A 104 4.62 5.26 -9.22
C LEU A 104 3.27 4.53 -9.24
N PHE A 105 2.89 3.97 -8.10
CA PHE A 105 1.64 3.22 -7.99
C PHE A 105 0.42 4.15 -8.15
N LEU A 106 0.45 5.33 -7.55
CA LEU A 106 -0.64 6.29 -7.67
C LEU A 106 -0.85 6.69 -9.13
N GLU A 107 0.22 6.90 -9.87
CA GLU A 107 0.11 7.20 -11.30
C GLU A 107 -0.58 6.06 -12.05
N GLU A 108 -0.17 4.84 -11.78
CA GLU A 108 -0.73 3.68 -12.47
C GLU A 108 -2.21 3.49 -12.16
N VAL A 109 -2.62 3.56 -10.89
CA VAL A 109 -4.01 3.28 -10.54
C VAL A 109 -4.95 4.40 -10.95
N ARG A 110 -4.47 5.63 -10.99
CA ARG A 110 -5.28 6.73 -11.53
C ARG A 110 -5.55 6.55 -13.01
N GLU A 111 -4.54 6.16 -13.75
CA GLU A 111 -4.69 5.91 -15.18
C GLU A 111 -5.54 4.67 -15.44
N ARG A 112 -5.27 3.61 -14.71
CA ARG A 112 -5.91 2.32 -14.95
C ARG A 112 -7.36 2.26 -14.47
N PHE A 113 -7.67 2.84 -13.34
CA PHE A 113 -8.99 2.76 -12.72
C PHE A 113 -9.73 4.08 -12.64
N GLY A 114 -9.12 5.17 -13.05
CA GLY A 114 -9.75 6.48 -12.98
C GLY A 114 -9.96 6.98 -11.57
N LEU A 115 -9.13 6.54 -10.61
CA LEU A 115 -9.30 6.92 -9.22
C LEU A 115 -9.04 8.41 -9.02
N GLU A 116 -9.91 9.06 -8.25
CA GLU A 116 -9.82 10.49 -7.94
C GLU A 116 -9.53 10.73 -6.47
N HIS A 117 -10.11 9.91 -5.59
CA HIS A 117 -9.94 10.04 -4.16
C HIS A 117 -9.24 8.81 -3.63
N ILE A 118 -8.08 8.99 -3.05
CA ILE A 118 -7.30 7.88 -2.52
C ILE A 118 -7.00 8.15 -1.06
N GLY A 119 -7.39 7.22 -0.19
CA GLY A 119 -7.18 7.35 1.23
C GLY A 119 -6.15 6.37 1.74
N ALA A 120 -5.65 6.62 2.94
CA ALA A 120 -4.73 5.71 3.62
C ALA A 120 -4.87 5.87 5.13
N PHE A 121 -4.76 4.76 5.84
CA PHE A 121 -4.69 4.78 7.30
C PHE A 121 -3.26 4.53 7.75
N THR A 122 -2.84 5.18 8.82
CA THR A 122 -1.56 4.85 9.43
C THR A 122 -1.62 5.15 10.93
N PHE A 123 -0.82 4.42 11.70
CA PHE A 123 -0.69 4.69 13.12
C PHE A 123 0.01 6.03 13.32
N ALA A 124 -0.44 6.80 14.31
CA ALA A 124 0.17 8.09 14.62
C ALA A 124 1.66 7.97 15.00
N ALA A 125 2.04 6.83 15.56
CA ALA A 125 3.42 6.58 15.95
C ALA A 125 4.32 6.22 14.76
N ASN A 126 3.76 5.93 13.60
CA ASN A 126 4.54 5.54 12.43
C ASN A 126 4.96 6.77 11.62
N ALA A 127 5.96 7.49 12.13
CA ALA A 127 6.45 8.72 11.49
C ALA A 127 6.95 8.49 10.07
N GLY A 128 7.55 7.32 9.82
CA GLY A 128 8.05 6.99 8.48
C GLY A 128 6.92 6.90 7.46
N SER A 129 5.82 6.23 7.83
CA SER A 129 4.66 6.10 6.95
C SER A 129 4.00 7.46 6.72
N ILE A 130 3.87 8.28 7.76
CA ILE A 130 3.29 9.62 7.62
C ILE A 130 4.09 10.43 6.62
N ARG A 131 5.43 10.35 6.71
CA ARG A 131 6.29 11.09 5.79
C ARG A 131 6.12 10.62 4.34
N VAL A 132 6.00 9.32 4.12
CA VAL A 132 5.77 8.76 2.79
C VAL A 132 4.46 9.29 2.22
N LEU A 133 3.40 9.29 3.03
CA LEU A 133 2.10 9.80 2.61
C LEU A 133 2.16 11.30 2.29
N GLU A 134 2.75 12.09 3.19
CA GLU A 134 2.82 13.54 2.98
C GLU A 134 3.63 13.92 1.74
N LYS A 135 4.72 13.21 1.49
CA LYS A 135 5.53 13.45 0.29
C LYS A 135 4.78 13.11 -1.00
N ASN A 136 3.75 12.30 -0.91
CA ASN A 136 2.91 11.95 -2.05
C ASN A 136 1.61 12.76 -2.10
N GLY A 137 1.54 13.84 -1.34
CA GLY A 137 0.40 14.76 -1.40
C GLY A 137 -0.78 14.39 -0.53
N PHE A 138 -0.64 13.40 0.34
CA PHE A 138 -1.68 13.05 1.28
C PHE A 138 -1.71 14.04 2.43
N ARG A 139 -2.90 14.34 2.93
CA ARG A 139 -3.08 15.23 4.07
C ARG A 139 -3.95 14.57 5.12
N LEU A 140 -3.64 14.80 6.38
CA LEU A 140 -4.43 14.28 7.49
C LEU A 140 -5.83 14.90 7.45
N ARG A 141 -6.85 14.04 7.46
CA ARG A 141 -8.25 14.48 7.46
C ARG A 141 -8.92 14.20 8.79
N GLU A 142 -8.54 13.12 9.47
CA GLU A 142 -9.16 12.74 10.73
C GLU A 142 -8.18 11.96 11.59
N SER A 143 -8.17 12.27 12.88
CA SER A 143 -7.41 11.50 13.88
C SER A 143 -8.42 10.73 14.73
N PHE A 144 -8.09 9.50 15.06
CA PHE A 144 -9.00 8.67 15.85
C PHE A 144 -8.20 7.66 16.67
N VAL A 145 -8.89 7.01 17.61
CA VAL A 145 -8.30 5.95 18.42
C VAL A 145 -9.11 4.69 18.15
N GLU A 146 -8.42 3.61 17.79
CA GLU A 146 -9.04 2.32 17.53
C GLU A 146 -8.27 1.27 18.31
N ASP A 147 -8.97 0.50 19.12
CA ASP A 147 -8.38 -0.53 19.98
C ASP A 147 -7.24 0.04 20.83
N GLY A 148 -7.40 1.27 21.32
CA GLY A 148 -6.40 1.93 22.14
C GLY A 148 -5.22 2.51 21.38
N VAL A 149 -5.21 2.40 20.06
CA VAL A 149 -4.10 2.88 19.23
C VAL A 149 -4.53 4.14 18.48
N ARG A 150 -3.71 5.20 18.62
CA ARG A 150 -3.96 6.46 17.93
C ARG A 150 -3.57 6.32 16.47
N SER A 151 -4.48 6.70 15.57
CA SER A 151 -4.32 6.54 14.13
C SER A 151 -4.81 7.78 13.39
N GLY A 152 -4.48 7.84 12.11
CA GLY A 152 -4.94 8.92 11.24
C GLY A 152 -5.45 8.40 9.91
N TYR A 153 -6.46 9.09 9.39
CA TYR A 153 -6.93 8.91 8.03
C TYR A 153 -6.39 10.04 7.18
N TYR A 154 -5.67 9.68 6.14
CA TYR A 154 -5.06 10.62 5.20
C TYR A 154 -5.74 10.50 3.86
N GLU A 155 -5.83 11.59 3.13
CA GLU A 155 -6.49 11.61 1.83
C GLU A 155 -5.67 12.37 0.80
N ASN A 156 -5.58 11.81 -0.38
CA ASN A 156 -5.01 12.46 -1.55
C ASN A 156 -6.12 12.61 -2.57
N ARG A 157 -6.50 13.84 -2.89
CA ARG A 157 -7.41 14.12 -3.98
C ARG A 157 -6.56 14.50 -5.17
N ASP A 158 -6.88 13.92 -6.29
CA ASP A 158 -6.14 14.24 -7.49
C ASP A 158 -6.21 15.71 -7.78
N PRO A 159 -5.10 16.30 -7.79
CA PRO A 159 -5.08 17.73 -7.95
C PRO A 159 -5.20 18.00 -9.37
N VAL A 160 -5.09 17.17 -9.98
CA VAL A 160 -5.26 17.32 -11.16
C VAL A 160 -5.31 18.36 -11.69
N SER A 161 -5.65 18.38 -11.22
CA SER A 161 -5.89 19.13 -11.43
C SER A 161 -5.05 19.90 -11.96
N HIS A 162 -4.40 19.96 -11.93
CA HIS A 162 -3.68 20.57 -12.28
C HIS A 162 -3.29 20.53 -13.26
N GLY A 163 -3.52 20.49 -13.23
CA GLY A 163 -3.15 20.31 -14.46
C GLY A 163 -2.50 21.00 -15.21
#